data_af4bf8be64e0ff64f36727d5baade673
#
_entry.id   af4bf8be64e0ff64f36727d5baade673
#
_cell.length_a   1.000
_cell.length_b   1.000
_cell.length_c   1.000
_cell.angle_alpha   90.00
_cell.angle_beta   90.00
_cell.angle_gamma   90.00
#
_symmetry.space_group_name_H-M   'P 1'
#
loop_
_entity.id
_entity.type
_entity.pdbx_description
1 polymer ?
#
loop_
_entity_poly.entity_id
_entity_poly.type
_entity_poly.pdbx_seq_one_letter_code
_entity_poly.pdbx_strand_id
1 'polypeptide(L)'
;AQAGTITYIEDNGTKEELIGKDPREIMDMGVALSFVPEDRLGMGLVGDMDLTDNMMLRSFQKGHSVFTDRKKPKKLEENVVEELEVVTPGLSTPVRRLSGGNVQKVLVGREIASAPTVLMTAYAVRGLDINSSYTIYNLINAQKEKGTAVIFVGEDLDVLLELSDRILVLCGGRVSGILDG
;
A
#
# COMPACT_ATOMS: atom_id res chain seq x y z
N ALA A 1 13.73 -2.00 16.33
CA ALA A 1 13.04 -2.80 17.36
C ALA A 1 13.91 -2.84 18.62
N GLN A 2 13.28 -2.88 19.80
CA GLN A 2 14.03 -2.97 21.08
C GLN A 2 14.38 -4.43 21.42
N ALA A 3 13.56 -5.39 20.92
CA ALA A 3 13.77 -6.83 21.08
C ALA A 3 12.86 -7.57 20.08
N GLY A 4 13.12 -8.87 19.89
CA GLY A 4 12.39 -9.75 19.01
C GLY A 4 13.15 -10.06 17.72
N THR A 5 12.50 -10.80 16.82
CA THR A 5 13.03 -11.19 15.51
C THR A 5 11.98 -10.93 14.43
N ILE A 6 12.42 -10.55 13.23
CA ILE A 6 11.60 -10.51 12.02
C ILE A 6 12.32 -11.37 10.99
N THR A 7 11.80 -12.55 10.75
CA THR A 7 12.44 -13.53 9.89
C THR A 7 11.73 -13.58 8.53
N TYR A 8 12.46 -13.33 7.46
CA TYR A 8 12.02 -13.64 6.11
C TYR A 8 12.34 -15.10 5.78
N ILE A 9 11.37 -15.80 5.22
CA ILE A 9 11.53 -17.19 4.79
C ILE A 9 11.38 -17.22 3.27
N GLU A 10 12.47 -17.54 2.58
CA GLU A 10 12.48 -17.68 1.13
C GLU A 10 11.73 -18.95 0.71
N ASP A 11 11.36 -19.05 -0.57
CA ASP A 11 10.66 -20.22 -1.14
C ASP A 11 11.46 -21.54 -0.99
N ASN A 12 12.79 -21.44 -0.95
CA ASN A 12 13.70 -22.58 -0.72
C ASN A 12 13.80 -22.99 0.76
N GLY A 13 13.11 -22.27 1.66
CA GLY A 13 13.13 -22.50 3.11
C GLY A 13 14.28 -21.81 3.86
N THR A 14 15.15 -21.06 3.19
CA THR A 14 16.21 -20.27 3.84
C THR A 14 15.58 -19.18 4.73
N LYS A 15 16.12 -19.02 5.93
CA LYS A 15 15.64 -18.05 6.92
C LYS A 15 16.65 -16.94 7.07
N GLU A 16 16.18 -15.72 6.88
CA GLU A 16 16.98 -14.50 7.00
C GLU A 16 16.36 -13.54 8.04
N GLU A 17 17.18 -13.09 8.97
CA GLU A 17 16.79 -12.07 9.96
C GLU A 17 16.82 -10.69 9.33
N LEU A 18 15.71 -9.94 9.45
CA LEU A 18 15.58 -8.60 8.87
C LEU A 18 15.96 -7.47 9.83
N ILE A 19 15.93 -7.72 11.15
CA ILE A 19 16.26 -6.67 12.12
C ILE A 19 17.74 -6.31 11.99
N GLY A 20 18.01 -5.01 11.84
CA GLY A 20 19.35 -4.46 11.67
C GLY A 20 19.85 -4.38 10.24
N LYS A 21 19.11 -4.96 9.26
CA LYS A 21 19.42 -4.78 7.84
C LYS A 21 18.99 -3.41 7.33
N ASP A 22 19.72 -2.89 6.35
CA ASP A 22 19.32 -1.68 5.63
C ASP A 22 18.07 -1.95 4.76
N PRO A 23 17.16 -0.98 4.59
CA PRO A 23 16.00 -1.15 3.72
C PRO A 23 16.32 -1.60 2.28
N ARG A 24 17.49 -1.22 1.73
CA ARG A 24 17.92 -1.67 0.41
C ARG A 24 18.31 -3.14 0.41
N GLU A 25 19.04 -3.58 1.43
CA GLU A 25 19.37 -5.01 1.59
C GLU A 25 18.10 -5.87 1.66
N ILE A 26 17.08 -5.40 2.40
CA ILE A 26 15.78 -6.08 2.50
C ILE A 26 15.09 -6.14 1.14
N MET A 27 15.12 -5.05 0.37
CA MET A 27 14.56 -5.02 -0.99
C MET A 27 15.31 -5.95 -1.95
N ASP A 28 16.64 -6.00 -1.86
CA ASP A 28 17.49 -6.86 -2.72
C ASP A 28 17.25 -8.35 -2.43
N MET A 29 16.77 -8.68 -1.22
CA MET A 29 16.31 -10.04 -0.85
C MET A 29 14.92 -10.39 -1.43
N GLY A 30 14.27 -9.48 -2.16
CA GLY A 30 12.95 -9.68 -2.75
C GLY A 30 11.78 -9.25 -1.87
N VAL A 31 12.03 -8.65 -0.70
CA VAL A 31 10.97 -8.14 0.18
C VAL A 31 10.62 -6.70 -0.22
N ALA A 32 9.62 -6.56 -1.08
CA ALA A 32 9.10 -5.27 -1.53
C ALA A 32 7.88 -4.88 -0.69
N LEU A 33 8.06 -3.94 0.24
CA LEU A 33 6.99 -3.42 1.08
C LEU A 33 6.29 -2.24 0.42
N SER A 34 4.97 -2.32 0.29
CA SER A 34 4.10 -1.17 0.04
C SER A 34 3.31 -0.83 1.30
N PHE A 35 3.17 0.46 1.56
CA PHE A 35 2.47 0.96 2.74
C PHE A 35 1.41 1.99 2.41
N VAL A 36 0.17 1.72 2.84
CA VAL A 36 -0.96 2.62 2.75
C VAL A 36 -1.27 3.16 4.15
N PRO A 37 -0.78 4.36 4.51
CA PRO A 37 -1.00 4.96 5.82
C PRO A 37 -2.40 5.54 5.98
N GLU A 38 -2.82 5.79 7.22
CA GLU A 38 -4.04 6.52 7.54
C GLU A 38 -3.98 7.97 7.04
N ASP A 39 -2.86 8.65 7.27
CA ASP A 39 -2.63 10.00 6.76
C ASP A 39 -2.22 9.97 5.29
N ARG A 40 -3.22 10.12 4.44
CA ARG A 40 -3.08 10.01 2.98
C ARG A 40 -2.18 11.06 2.36
N LEU A 41 -2.26 12.30 2.86
CA LEU A 41 -1.57 13.47 2.28
C LEU A 41 -0.33 13.89 3.07
N GLY A 42 -0.20 13.48 4.33
CA GLY A 42 1.00 13.75 5.13
C GLY A 42 2.07 12.67 5.00
N MET A 43 1.66 11.40 4.78
CA MET A 43 2.57 10.26 4.72
C MET A 43 2.46 9.46 3.41
N GLY A 44 1.30 9.45 2.77
CA GLY A 44 1.04 8.64 1.58
C GLY A 44 1.42 9.35 0.29
N LEU A 45 0.75 10.43 -0.02
CA LEU A 45 0.89 11.24 -1.24
C LEU A 45 1.39 12.65 -0.91
N VAL A 46 2.02 13.29 -1.87
CA VAL A 46 2.38 14.72 -1.75
C VAL A 46 1.22 15.56 -2.29
N GLY A 47 0.49 16.22 -1.41
CA GLY A 47 -0.76 16.92 -1.72
C GLY A 47 -0.67 17.99 -2.82
N ASP A 48 0.46 18.69 -2.91
CA ASP A 48 0.69 19.74 -3.89
C ASP A 48 1.15 19.25 -5.27
N MET A 49 1.56 17.99 -5.37
CA MET A 49 1.92 17.36 -6.63
C MET A 49 0.69 16.84 -7.38
N ASP A 50 0.79 16.81 -8.71
CA ASP A 50 -0.20 16.17 -9.55
C ASP A 50 -0.15 14.62 -9.44
N LEU A 51 -1.05 13.94 -10.14
CA LEU A 51 -1.12 12.49 -10.10
C LEU A 51 0.14 11.85 -10.71
N THR A 52 0.62 12.35 -11.87
CA THR A 52 1.82 11.82 -12.53
C THR A 52 3.04 11.88 -11.62
N ASP A 53 3.26 13.01 -10.96
CA ASP A 53 4.40 13.21 -10.07
C ASP A 53 4.30 12.30 -8.83
N ASN A 54 3.09 12.12 -8.28
CA ASN A 54 2.86 11.16 -7.20
C ASN A 54 3.13 9.71 -7.63
N MET A 55 2.76 9.30 -8.87
CA MET A 55 3.10 7.97 -9.39
C MET A 55 4.62 7.79 -9.58
N MET A 56 5.33 8.88 -9.90
CA MET A 56 6.76 8.85 -10.10
C MET A 56 7.56 8.60 -8.81
N LEU A 57 7.04 8.98 -7.64
CA LEU A 57 7.75 8.85 -6.36
C LEU A 57 8.27 7.43 -6.06
N ARG A 58 7.61 6.40 -6.59
CA ARG A 58 8.02 5.00 -6.41
C ARG A 58 8.96 4.48 -7.51
N SER A 59 9.18 5.24 -8.57
CA SER A 59 9.88 4.75 -9.77
C SER A 59 11.03 5.64 -10.25
N PHE A 60 11.24 6.83 -9.69
CA PHE A 60 12.22 7.80 -10.19
C PHE A 60 13.68 7.28 -10.16
N GLN A 61 14.01 6.35 -9.27
CA GLN A 61 15.35 5.77 -9.16
C GLN A 61 15.59 4.56 -10.08
N LYS A 62 14.56 4.06 -10.80
CA LYS A 62 14.66 2.86 -11.65
C LYS A 62 15.22 3.15 -13.05
N GLY A 63 15.66 4.39 -13.34
CA GLY A 63 16.22 4.80 -14.62
C GLY A 63 17.73 5.03 -14.59
N HIS A 64 18.41 4.75 -15.71
CA HIS A 64 19.85 5.06 -15.89
C HIS A 64 20.12 6.43 -16.51
N SER A 65 19.08 7.24 -16.71
CA SER A 65 19.18 8.56 -17.33
C SER A 65 19.28 9.69 -16.30
N VAL A 66 20.03 10.74 -16.64
CA VAL A 66 20.08 12.00 -15.88
C VAL A 66 18.73 12.74 -15.95
N PHE A 67 17.90 12.41 -16.95
CA PHE A 67 16.57 12.99 -17.11
C PHE A 67 15.50 12.03 -16.60
N THR A 68 14.53 12.57 -15.87
CA THR A 68 13.38 11.81 -15.34
C THR A 68 12.42 11.43 -16.48
N ASP A 69 12.20 10.13 -16.68
CA ASP A 69 11.22 9.65 -17.66
C ASP A 69 9.81 9.67 -17.03
N ARG A 70 8.98 10.59 -17.52
CA ARG A 70 7.57 10.73 -17.07
C ARG A 70 6.59 9.85 -17.86
N LYS A 71 7.01 9.14 -18.91
CA LYS A 71 6.11 8.34 -19.76
C LYS A 71 5.51 7.17 -18.99
N LYS A 72 6.34 6.43 -18.23
CA LYS A 72 5.87 5.29 -17.42
C LYS A 72 4.94 5.74 -16.28
N PRO A 73 5.31 6.75 -15.45
CA PRO A 73 4.40 7.30 -14.44
C PRO A 73 3.07 7.80 -15.00
N LYS A 74 3.09 8.47 -16.17
CA LYS A 74 1.87 8.95 -16.82
C LYS A 74 0.97 7.79 -17.27
N LYS A 75 1.54 6.76 -17.87
CA LYS A 75 0.76 5.56 -18.24
C LYS A 75 0.18 4.87 -17.01
N LEU A 76 0.94 4.80 -15.92
CA LEU A 76 0.45 4.25 -14.65
C LEU A 76 -0.71 5.07 -14.10
N GLU A 77 -0.59 6.39 -14.15
CA GLU A 77 -1.66 7.29 -13.75
C GLU A 77 -2.93 7.06 -14.56
N GLU A 78 -2.82 7.02 -15.89
CA GLU A 78 -3.95 6.77 -16.80
C GLU A 78 -4.64 5.45 -16.44
N ASN A 79 -3.88 4.37 -16.24
CA ASN A 79 -4.42 3.07 -15.83
C ASN A 79 -5.13 3.16 -14.46
N VAL A 80 -4.53 3.78 -13.45
CA VAL A 80 -5.13 3.91 -12.10
C VAL A 80 -6.41 4.75 -12.15
N VAL A 81 -6.42 5.83 -12.94
CA VAL A 81 -7.61 6.67 -13.10
C VAL A 81 -8.74 5.91 -13.76
N GLU A 82 -8.45 5.14 -14.81
CA GLU A 82 -9.43 4.35 -15.54
C GLU A 82 -9.92 3.15 -14.72
N GLU A 83 -9.01 2.30 -14.23
CA GLU A 83 -9.36 1.05 -13.53
C GLU A 83 -10.07 1.29 -12.20
N LEU A 84 -9.71 2.37 -11.48
CA LEU A 84 -10.29 2.69 -10.17
C LEU A 84 -11.37 3.78 -10.25
N GLU A 85 -11.75 4.19 -11.47
CA GLU A 85 -12.76 5.24 -11.67
C GLU A 85 -12.47 6.49 -10.81
N VAL A 86 -11.24 7.00 -10.87
CA VAL A 86 -10.84 8.20 -10.12
C VAL A 86 -11.45 9.44 -10.74
N VAL A 87 -12.33 10.11 -10.01
CA VAL A 87 -12.93 11.36 -10.47
C VAL A 87 -11.94 12.51 -10.23
N THR A 88 -11.43 13.08 -11.34
CA THR A 88 -10.49 14.20 -11.32
C THR A 88 -10.84 15.24 -12.38
N PRO A 89 -10.67 16.54 -12.09
CA PRO A 89 -10.83 17.58 -13.11
C PRO A 89 -9.81 17.53 -14.24
N GLY A 90 -8.68 16.85 -14.02
CA GLY A 90 -7.60 16.65 -14.98
C GLY A 90 -6.35 16.08 -14.34
N LEU A 91 -5.49 15.47 -15.15
CA LEU A 91 -4.29 14.76 -14.69
C LEU A 91 -3.27 15.67 -13.98
N SER A 92 -3.22 16.95 -14.34
CA SER A 92 -2.37 17.96 -13.70
C SER A 92 -2.98 18.57 -12.42
N THR A 93 -4.11 18.03 -11.93
CA THR A 93 -4.74 18.51 -10.70
C THR A 93 -3.93 18.04 -9.49
N PRO A 94 -3.53 18.95 -8.58
CA PRO A 94 -2.91 18.56 -7.31
C PRO A 94 -3.83 17.61 -6.53
N VAL A 95 -3.28 16.50 -6.01
CA VAL A 95 -4.07 15.43 -5.37
C VAL A 95 -4.87 15.92 -4.18
N ARG A 96 -4.44 16.98 -3.48
CA ARG A 96 -5.22 17.58 -2.37
C ARG A 96 -6.58 18.16 -2.78
N ARG A 97 -6.83 18.37 -4.08
CA ARG A 97 -8.11 18.85 -4.61
C ARG A 97 -9.09 17.75 -4.92
N LEU A 98 -8.68 16.50 -4.81
CA LEU A 98 -9.55 15.35 -4.99
C LEU A 98 -10.37 15.09 -3.72
N SER A 99 -11.49 14.39 -3.86
CA SER A 99 -12.24 13.88 -2.70
C SER A 99 -11.40 12.84 -1.94
N GLY A 100 -11.71 12.62 -0.66
CA GLY A 100 -10.99 11.65 0.17
C GLY A 100 -10.98 10.24 -0.43
N GLY A 101 -12.08 9.79 -1.04
CA GLY A 101 -12.16 8.50 -1.73
C GLY A 101 -11.24 8.44 -2.95
N ASN A 102 -11.19 9.51 -3.77
CA ASN A 102 -10.30 9.55 -4.92
C ASN A 102 -8.82 9.64 -4.52
N VAL A 103 -8.47 10.40 -3.48
CA VAL A 103 -7.12 10.39 -2.90
C VAL A 103 -6.71 8.98 -2.49
N GLN A 104 -7.61 8.25 -1.84
CA GLN A 104 -7.34 6.87 -1.40
C GLN A 104 -7.16 5.91 -2.56
N LYS A 105 -8.02 5.99 -3.59
CA LYS A 105 -7.88 5.19 -4.82
C LYS A 105 -6.53 5.42 -5.50
N VAL A 106 -6.09 6.68 -5.62
CA VAL A 106 -4.78 7.04 -6.17
C VAL A 106 -3.64 6.44 -5.35
N LEU A 107 -3.71 6.56 -4.01
CA LEU A 107 -2.69 6.03 -3.11
C LEU A 107 -2.59 4.51 -3.21
N VAL A 108 -3.71 3.81 -3.07
CA VAL A 108 -3.76 2.33 -3.14
C VAL A 108 -3.33 1.84 -4.52
N GLY A 109 -3.81 2.47 -5.60
CA GLY A 109 -3.44 2.14 -6.97
C GLY A 109 -1.93 2.25 -7.21
N ARG A 110 -1.30 3.33 -6.72
CA ARG A 110 0.16 3.50 -6.78
C ARG A 110 0.91 2.40 -6.03
N GLU A 111 0.49 2.09 -4.82
CA GLU A 111 1.16 1.09 -3.98
C GLU A 111 1.03 -0.33 -4.56
N ILE A 112 -0.13 -0.68 -5.08
CA ILE A 112 -0.37 -1.97 -5.73
C ILE A 112 0.42 -2.12 -7.04
N ALA A 113 0.50 -1.05 -7.82
CA ALA A 113 1.22 -1.06 -9.10
C ALA A 113 2.74 -1.25 -8.95
N SER A 114 3.27 -1.08 -7.75
CA SER A 114 4.67 -1.41 -7.46
C SER A 114 4.95 -2.91 -7.38
N ALA A 115 3.91 -3.76 -7.48
CA ALA A 115 3.94 -5.21 -7.34
C ALA A 115 4.63 -5.65 -6.02
N PRO A 116 4.08 -5.28 -4.86
CA PRO A 116 4.69 -5.57 -3.57
C PRO A 116 4.59 -7.06 -3.25
N THR A 117 5.59 -7.58 -2.50
CA THR A 117 5.49 -8.89 -1.84
C THR A 117 4.76 -8.78 -0.50
N VAL A 118 4.82 -7.60 0.12
CA VAL A 118 4.09 -7.28 1.36
C VAL A 118 3.34 -5.97 1.18
N LEU A 119 2.03 -6.00 1.38
CA LEU A 119 1.17 -4.82 1.41
C LEU A 119 0.69 -4.57 2.84
N MET A 120 1.09 -3.47 3.44
CA MET A 120 0.61 -3.05 4.75
C MET A 120 -0.36 -1.88 4.60
N THR A 121 -1.55 -1.99 5.20
CA THR A 121 -2.56 -0.93 5.19
C THR A 121 -2.97 -0.58 6.61
N ALA A 122 -3.00 0.70 6.92
CA ALA A 122 -3.45 1.20 8.20
C ALA A 122 -4.67 2.10 8.00
N TYR A 123 -5.83 1.66 8.49
CA TYR A 123 -7.11 2.40 8.42
C TYR A 123 -7.46 2.87 7.01
N ALA A 124 -7.21 2.02 6.00
CA ALA A 124 -7.28 2.35 4.58
C ALA A 124 -8.64 2.93 4.12
N VAL A 125 -9.73 2.62 4.82
CA VAL A 125 -11.09 3.05 4.43
C VAL A 125 -11.69 4.08 5.39
N ARG A 126 -10.96 4.50 6.41
CA ARG A 126 -11.48 5.44 7.40
C ARG A 126 -11.95 6.75 6.77
N GLY A 127 -13.21 7.13 7.05
CA GLY A 127 -13.81 8.35 6.52
C GLY A 127 -14.12 8.32 5.03
N LEU A 128 -14.22 7.14 4.42
CA LEU A 128 -14.72 6.95 3.07
C LEU A 128 -16.22 6.62 3.07
N ASP A 129 -16.87 6.86 1.94
CA ASP A 129 -18.20 6.33 1.67
C ASP A 129 -18.16 4.81 1.44
N ILE A 130 -19.31 4.17 1.54
CA ILE A 130 -19.44 2.72 1.44
C ILE A 130 -18.88 2.18 0.12
N ASN A 131 -19.20 2.80 -1.02
CA ASN A 131 -18.78 2.34 -2.34
C ASN A 131 -17.25 2.43 -2.50
N SER A 132 -16.65 3.55 -2.06
CA SER A 132 -15.19 3.72 -2.05
C SER A 132 -14.52 2.68 -1.14
N SER A 133 -15.11 2.36 0.01
CA SER A 133 -14.59 1.35 0.93
C SER A 133 -14.57 -0.03 0.30
N TYR A 134 -15.67 -0.47 -0.32
CA TYR A 134 -15.71 -1.76 -1.02
C TYR A 134 -14.71 -1.83 -2.17
N THR A 135 -14.53 -0.75 -2.92
CA THR A 135 -13.50 -0.69 -3.97
C THR A 135 -12.11 -0.99 -3.39
N ILE A 136 -11.76 -0.36 -2.27
CA ILE A 136 -10.46 -0.57 -1.61
C ILE A 136 -10.34 -2.01 -1.07
N TYR A 137 -11.38 -2.56 -0.45
CA TYR A 137 -11.37 -3.94 0.03
C TYR A 137 -11.16 -4.95 -1.10
N ASN A 138 -11.86 -4.78 -2.22
CA ASN A 138 -11.70 -5.64 -3.41
C ASN A 138 -10.27 -5.58 -3.96
N LEU A 139 -9.65 -4.39 -3.99
CA LEU A 139 -8.27 -4.24 -4.42
C LEU A 139 -7.29 -4.96 -3.49
N ILE A 140 -7.48 -4.85 -2.18
CA ILE A 140 -6.66 -5.53 -1.17
C ILE A 140 -6.80 -7.04 -1.31
N ASN A 141 -8.03 -7.54 -1.45
CA ASN A 141 -8.31 -8.97 -1.63
C ASN A 141 -7.68 -9.52 -2.92
N ALA A 142 -7.76 -8.78 -4.01
CA ALA A 142 -7.13 -9.16 -5.27
C ALA A 142 -5.59 -9.23 -5.17
N GLN A 143 -4.95 -8.49 -4.25
CA GLN A 143 -3.52 -8.64 -3.99
C GLN A 143 -3.23 -9.93 -3.20
N LYS A 144 -4.06 -10.26 -2.22
CA LYS A 144 -3.97 -11.53 -1.48
C LYS A 144 -4.07 -12.73 -2.43
N GLU A 145 -5.03 -12.73 -3.33
CA GLU A 145 -5.21 -13.78 -4.35
C GLU A 145 -3.99 -13.93 -5.30
N LYS A 146 -3.25 -12.86 -5.52
CA LYS A 146 -2.00 -12.86 -6.30
C LYS A 146 -0.78 -13.34 -5.50
N GLY A 147 -0.96 -13.70 -4.22
CA GLY A 147 0.11 -14.16 -3.33
C GLY A 147 0.85 -13.05 -2.56
N THR A 148 0.37 -11.80 -2.62
CA THR A 148 0.91 -10.73 -1.79
C THR A 148 0.53 -10.96 -0.32
N ALA A 149 1.50 -10.94 0.58
CA ALA A 149 1.22 -10.97 2.02
C ALA A 149 0.60 -9.63 2.44
N VAL A 150 -0.63 -9.67 2.97
CA VAL A 150 -1.35 -8.46 3.37
C VAL A 150 -1.42 -8.34 4.89
N ILE A 151 -0.98 -7.20 5.41
CA ILE A 151 -1.16 -6.81 6.82
C ILE A 151 -2.20 -5.69 6.85
N PHE A 152 -3.41 -6.02 7.28
CA PHE A 152 -4.50 -5.06 7.37
C PHE A 152 -4.72 -4.62 8.81
N VAL A 153 -4.55 -3.32 9.09
CA VAL A 153 -4.85 -2.72 10.39
C VAL A 153 -6.14 -1.93 10.28
N GLY A 154 -7.15 -2.32 11.08
CA GLY A 154 -8.47 -1.71 11.09
C GLY A 154 -9.15 -1.84 12.44
N GLU A 155 -10.29 -1.15 12.60
CA GLU A 155 -11.11 -1.15 13.82
C GLU A 155 -12.48 -1.82 13.62
N ASP A 156 -12.90 -2.02 12.38
CA ASP A 156 -14.17 -2.66 12.04
C ASP A 156 -14.02 -4.19 12.07
N LEU A 157 -14.65 -4.80 13.06
CA LEU A 157 -14.53 -6.24 13.28
C LEU A 157 -15.17 -7.06 12.15
N ASP A 158 -16.30 -6.62 11.60
CA ASP A 158 -16.98 -7.34 10.53
C ASP A 158 -16.10 -7.40 9.28
N VAL A 159 -15.46 -6.29 8.95
CA VAL A 159 -14.50 -6.20 7.84
C VAL A 159 -13.27 -7.08 8.10
N LEU A 160 -12.73 -7.05 9.32
CA LEU A 160 -11.58 -7.89 9.68
C LEU A 160 -11.90 -9.39 9.55
N LEU A 161 -13.09 -9.81 9.98
CA LEU A 161 -13.55 -11.20 9.88
C LEU A 161 -13.77 -11.62 8.41
N GLU A 162 -14.22 -10.72 7.56
CA GLU A 162 -14.48 -11.01 6.14
C GLU A 162 -13.19 -11.09 5.31
N LEU A 163 -12.22 -10.20 5.57
CA LEU A 163 -11.03 -10.06 4.73
C LEU A 163 -9.83 -10.87 5.18
N SER A 164 -9.75 -11.20 6.49
CA SER A 164 -8.51 -11.73 7.06
C SER A 164 -8.55 -13.24 7.24
N ASP A 165 -7.47 -13.92 6.86
CA ASP A 165 -7.27 -15.34 7.16
C ASP A 165 -6.86 -15.56 8.62
N ARG A 166 -6.28 -14.54 9.27
CA ARG A 166 -5.88 -14.54 10.67
C ARG A 166 -6.02 -13.16 11.27
N ILE A 167 -6.54 -13.08 12.48
CA ILE A 167 -6.70 -11.82 13.22
C ILE A 167 -5.83 -11.84 14.46
N LEU A 168 -4.92 -10.89 14.57
CA LEU A 168 -4.10 -10.63 15.74
C LEU A 168 -4.73 -9.51 16.56
N VAL A 169 -5.13 -9.81 17.79
CA VAL A 169 -5.73 -8.82 18.70
C VAL A 169 -4.66 -8.24 19.62
N LEU A 170 -4.51 -6.92 19.57
CA LEU A 170 -3.57 -6.17 20.42
C LEU A 170 -4.33 -5.33 21.44
N CYS A 171 -3.90 -5.39 22.70
CA CYS A 171 -4.42 -4.55 23.76
C CYS A 171 -3.31 -4.15 24.73
N GLY A 172 -3.20 -2.85 25.04
CA GLY A 172 -2.18 -2.35 25.97
C GLY A 172 -0.74 -2.70 25.59
N GLY A 173 -0.42 -2.76 24.29
CA GLY A 173 0.90 -3.12 23.76
C GLY A 173 1.24 -4.61 23.88
N ARG A 174 0.25 -5.46 24.12
CA ARG A 174 0.40 -6.93 24.23
C ARG A 174 -0.55 -7.64 23.28
N VAL A 175 -0.13 -8.82 22.82
CA VAL A 175 -1.01 -9.73 22.08
C VAL A 175 -1.99 -10.33 23.06
N SER A 176 -3.29 -10.10 22.85
CA SER A 176 -4.38 -10.67 23.65
C SER A 176 -4.86 -12.01 23.08
N GLY A 177 -4.73 -12.21 21.79
CA GLY A 177 -5.12 -13.46 21.14
C GLY A 177 -4.82 -13.44 19.64
N ILE A 178 -4.87 -14.62 19.05
CA ILE A 178 -4.82 -14.84 17.59
C ILE A 178 -6.04 -15.72 17.27
N LEU A 179 -6.80 -15.31 16.26
CA LEU A 179 -7.95 -16.03 15.73
C LEU A 179 -7.63 -16.44 14.30
N ASP A 180 -7.93 -17.66 13.91
CA ASP A 180 -7.94 -18.08 12.51
C ASP A 180 -9.32 -17.80 11.93
N GLY A 181 -9.37 -17.24 10.70
CA GLY A 181 -10.60 -16.90 9.98
C GLY A 181 -11.30 -18.11 9.35
#